data_4e8f7e9c7c9d3437c26121aaa5c240ba
#
_entry.id   4e8f7e9c7c9d3437c26121aaa5c240ba
#
_cell.length_a   1.000
_cell.length_b   1.000
_cell.length_c   1.000
_cell.angle_alpha   90.00
_cell.angle_beta   90.00
_cell.angle_gamma   90.00
#
_symmetry.space_group_name_H-M   'P 1'
#
loop_
_entity.id
_entity.type
_entity.pdbx_description
1 polymer ?
#
loop_
_entity_poly.entity_id
_entity_poly.type
_entity_poly.pdbx_seq_one_letter_code
_entity_poly.pdbx_strand_id
1 'polypeptide(L)'
;MIGAASPSTASDHKDILVMAAFDHEEVGSASRYGAAGPILGDVLTRTARALGANEEQRFQMFARSSCVSADAAHSVHPNFPDKHDPTHHPIIGRGPVTKINGNQRYASDATTVALWEGACQRAGVPVQRFVGNNDVPCGSTIGPISATRLGIPTVDVGVPM
;
A
#
# COMPACT_ATOMS: atom_id res chain seq x y z
N MET A 1 17.63 -4.11 -0.88
CA MET A 1 17.66 -5.57 -0.57
C MET A 1 16.42 -6.20 -1.18
N ILE A 2 16.56 -7.11 -2.12
CA ILE A 2 15.45 -7.89 -2.66
C ILE A 2 15.29 -9.09 -1.73
N GLY A 3 14.36 -9.04 -0.80
CA GLY A 3 13.99 -10.18 0.01
C GLY A 3 13.11 -11.11 -0.81
N ALA A 4 13.63 -12.27 -1.20
CA ALA A 4 12.80 -13.31 -1.77
C ALA A 4 11.85 -13.84 -0.69
N ALA A 5 10.55 -13.85 -0.98
CA ALA A 5 9.57 -14.59 -0.17
C ALA A 5 10.02 -16.05 -0.07
N SER A 6 9.82 -16.67 1.09
CA SER A 6 10.23 -18.06 1.32
C SER A 6 9.68 -19.00 0.24
N PRO A 7 10.50 -19.91 -0.31
CA PRO A 7 10.12 -20.73 -1.46
C PRO A 7 9.08 -21.83 -1.17
N SER A 8 8.57 -21.95 0.03
CA SER A 8 7.74 -23.10 0.42
C SER A 8 6.27 -23.09 -0.09
N THR A 9 5.86 -22.06 -0.83
CA THR A 9 4.50 -21.97 -1.38
C THR A 9 4.46 -21.55 -2.86
N ALA A 10 5.59 -21.50 -3.54
CA ALA A 10 5.69 -20.95 -4.89
C ALA A 10 5.19 -21.88 -6.02
N SER A 11 4.83 -23.14 -5.74
CA SER A 11 4.54 -24.12 -6.80
C SER A 11 3.11 -24.11 -7.35
N ASP A 12 2.16 -23.40 -6.70
CA ASP A 12 0.75 -23.38 -7.13
C ASP A 12 0.20 -21.98 -7.45
N HIS A 13 1.00 -20.93 -7.30
CA HIS A 13 0.54 -19.56 -7.57
C HIS A 13 0.64 -19.25 -9.07
N LYS A 14 -0.50 -18.99 -9.68
CA LYS A 14 -0.60 -18.44 -11.05
C LYS A 14 -0.31 -16.93 -11.07
N ASP A 15 -0.09 -16.33 -9.92
CA ASP A 15 0.09 -14.89 -9.74
C ASP A 15 1.58 -14.51 -9.67
N ILE A 16 1.88 -13.29 -10.10
CA ILE A 16 3.23 -12.71 -10.02
C ILE A 16 3.31 -11.90 -8.74
N LEU A 17 4.19 -12.30 -7.82
CA LEU A 17 4.47 -11.55 -6.61
C LEU A 17 5.58 -10.53 -6.89
N VAL A 18 5.31 -9.26 -6.60
CA VAL A 18 6.24 -8.15 -6.81
C VAL A 18 6.46 -7.42 -5.50
N MET A 19 7.72 -7.15 -5.17
CA MET A 19 8.11 -6.22 -4.12
C MET A 19 8.86 -5.05 -4.75
N ALA A 20 8.41 -3.83 -4.47
CA ALA A 20 9.07 -2.61 -4.90
C ALA A 20 9.42 -1.75 -3.68
N ALA A 21 10.67 -1.32 -3.60
CA ALA A 21 11.13 -0.34 -2.61
C ALA A 21 11.53 0.95 -3.34
N PHE A 22 11.11 2.08 -2.81
CA PHE A 22 11.33 3.40 -3.41
C PHE A 22 12.21 4.26 -2.54
N ASP A 23 13.02 5.10 -3.20
CA ASP A 23 13.75 6.18 -2.55
C ASP A 23 12.89 7.45 -2.45
N HIS A 24 13.29 8.37 -1.59
CA HIS A 24 12.75 9.73 -1.51
C HIS A 24 11.27 9.82 -1.08
N GLU A 25 10.79 8.82 -0.33
CA GLU A 25 9.42 8.86 0.20
C GLU A 25 9.21 10.10 1.08
N GLU A 26 10.12 10.35 2.02
CA GLU A 26 10.07 11.42 3.01
C GLU A 26 10.12 12.85 2.41
N VAL A 27 10.52 12.97 1.14
CA VAL A 27 10.56 14.24 0.41
C VAL A 27 9.55 14.28 -0.75
N GLY A 28 8.53 13.40 -0.72
CA GLY A 28 7.38 13.44 -1.61
C GLY A 28 7.43 12.54 -2.84
N SER A 29 8.38 11.59 -2.91
CA SER A 29 8.49 10.57 -3.98
C SER A 29 8.65 11.10 -5.41
N ALA A 30 8.75 12.41 -5.62
CA ALA A 30 8.81 13.05 -6.94
C ALA A 30 10.24 13.02 -7.50
N SER A 31 10.78 11.84 -7.72
CA SER A 31 12.12 11.64 -8.27
C SER A 31 12.14 10.44 -9.21
N ARG A 32 13.27 10.26 -9.92
CA ARG A 32 13.47 9.11 -10.81
C ARG A 32 13.33 7.76 -10.08
N TYR A 33 13.75 7.69 -8.83
CA TYR A 33 13.77 6.47 -8.01
C TYR A 33 12.65 6.41 -6.97
N GLY A 34 11.85 7.46 -6.87
CA GLY A 34 10.66 7.51 -6.04
C GLY A 34 9.44 6.88 -6.72
N ALA A 35 8.34 6.77 -5.99
CA ALA A 35 7.10 6.16 -6.50
C ALA A 35 6.49 6.91 -7.69
N ALA A 36 6.76 8.22 -7.81
CA ALA A 36 6.36 9.01 -8.98
C ALA A 36 7.25 8.76 -10.21
N GLY A 37 8.41 8.13 -10.04
CA GLY A 37 9.31 7.75 -11.13
C GLY A 37 8.77 6.61 -11.99
N PRO A 38 9.40 6.31 -13.13
CA PRO A 38 8.88 5.34 -14.09
C PRO A 38 9.14 3.88 -13.71
N ILE A 39 10.03 3.61 -12.76
CA ILE A 39 10.63 2.30 -12.55
C ILE A 39 9.61 1.17 -12.35
N LEU A 40 8.59 1.36 -11.52
CA LEU A 40 7.59 0.34 -11.26
C LEU A 40 6.76 0.04 -12.51
N GLY A 41 6.25 1.09 -13.16
CA GLY A 41 5.47 0.95 -14.39
C GLY A 41 6.25 0.30 -15.53
N ASP A 42 7.51 0.68 -15.70
CA ASP A 42 8.39 0.13 -16.73
C ASP A 42 8.68 -1.35 -16.47
N VAL A 43 9.01 -1.71 -15.23
CA VAL A 43 9.28 -3.12 -14.86
C VAL A 43 8.04 -3.97 -15.07
N LEU A 44 6.88 -3.56 -14.58
CA LEU A 44 5.63 -4.32 -14.74
C LEU A 44 5.23 -4.47 -16.20
N THR A 45 5.35 -3.41 -17.00
CA THR A 45 5.06 -3.44 -18.44
C THR A 45 6.01 -4.39 -19.19
N ARG A 46 7.29 -4.34 -18.88
CA ARG A 46 8.29 -5.23 -19.50
C ARG A 46 8.10 -6.68 -19.08
N THR A 47 7.73 -6.93 -17.82
CA THR A 47 7.40 -8.26 -17.32
C THR A 47 6.19 -8.84 -18.07
N ALA A 48 5.10 -8.07 -18.18
CA ALA A 48 3.93 -8.49 -18.93
C ALA A 48 4.27 -8.88 -20.39
N ARG A 49 5.06 -8.04 -21.07
CA ARG A 49 5.52 -8.33 -22.44
C ARG A 49 6.40 -9.58 -22.52
N ALA A 50 7.31 -9.77 -21.60
CA ALA A 50 8.17 -10.96 -21.55
C ALA A 50 7.38 -12.25 -21.34
N LEU A 51 6.21 -12.16 -20.67
CA LEU A 51 5.26 -13.25 -20.52
C LEU A 51 4.30 -13.43 -21.71
N GLY A 52 4.47 -12.65 -22.79
CA GLY A 52 3.68 -12.74 -23.99
C GLY A 52 2.36 -11.97 -23.97
N ALA A 53 2.11 -11.13 -22.94
CA ALA A 53 0.91 -10.34 -22.87
C ALA A 53 0.91 -9.21 -23.92
N ASN A 54 -0.20 -9.03 -24.63
CA ASN A 54 -0.46 -7.85 -25.43
C ASN A 54 -0.89 -6.67 -24.54
N GLU A 55 -1.14 -5.51 -25.15
CA GLU A 55 -1.46 -4.29 -24.40
C GLU A 55 -2.76 -4.39 -23.62
N GLU A 56 -3.81 -4.95 -24.21
CA GLU A 56 -5.10 -5.18 -23.54
C GLU A 56 -4.95 -6.14 -22.35
N GLN A 57 -4.21 -7.22 -22.53
CA GLN A 57 -3.92 -8.17 -21.47
C GLN A 57 -3.12 -7.54 -20.32
N ARG A 58 -2.23 -6.59 -20.63
CA ARG A 58 -1.51 -5.81 -19.62
C ARG A 58 -2.47 -4.95 -18.78
N PHE A 59 -3.42 -4.24 -19.42
CA PHE A 59 -4.44 -3.49 -18.68
C PHE A 59 -5.31 -4.39 -17.80
N GLN A 60 -5.74 -5.54 -18.34
CA GLN A 60 -6.48 -6.51 -17.55
C GLN A 60 -5.67 -7.07 -16.38
N MET A 61 -4.37 -7.28 -16.56
CA MET A 61 -3.48 -7.70 -15.48
C MET A 61 -3.45 -6.67 -14.36
N PHE A 62 -3.28 -5.38 -14.69
CA PHE A 62 -3.27 -4.31 -13.68
C PHE A 62 -4.61 -4.18 -12.96
N ALA A 63 -5.72 -4.23 -13.70
CA ALA A 63 -7.06 -4.14 -13.12
C ALA A 63 -7.40 -5.31 -12.17
N ARG A 64 -6.80 -6.49 -12.37
CA ARG A 64 -6.96 -7.67 -11.51
C ARG A 64 -5.90 -7.80 -10.42
N SER A 65 -4.90 -6.93 -10.43
CA SER A 65 -3.85 -6.89 -9.40
C SER A 65 -4.35 -6.20 -8.14
N SER A 66 -3.66 -6.40 -7.06
CA SER A 66 -3.81 -5.62 -5.83
C SER A 66 -2.44 -5.18 -5.32
N CYS A 67 -2.40 -4.05 -4.64
CA CYS A 67 -1.18 -3.51 -4.07
C CYS A 67 -1.37 -3.24 -2.57
N VAL A 68 -0.39 -3.64 -1.78
CA VAL A 68 -0.26 -3.22 -0.39
C VAL A 68 0.87 -2.19 -0.35
N SER A 69 0.50 -0.93 -0.15
CA SER A 69 1.45 0.15 0.06
C SER A 69 1.79 0.21 1.55
N ALA A 70 2.99 -0.22 1.89
CA ALA A 70 3.43 -0.35 3.26
C ALA A 70 4.44 0.76 3.62
N ASP A 71 4.17 1.46 4.71
CA ASP A 71 4.90 2.62 5.20
C ASP A 71 4.78 2.72 6.73
N ALA A 72 5.26 3.80 7.34
CA ALA A 72 4.94 4.12 8.73
C ALA A 72 3.50 4.64 8.89
N ALA A 73 2.98 4.64 10.09
CA ALA A 73 1.70 5.22 10.45
C ALA A 73 1.81 6.02 11.75
N HIS A 74 0.95 7.02 11.92
CA HIS A 74 0.90 7.77 13.17
C HIS A 74 0.24 6.94 14.27
N SER A 75 0.95 6.73 15.39
CA SER A 75 0.32 6.32 16.64
C SER A 75 -0.29 7.51 17.34
N VAL A 76 -1.24 7.28 18.24
CA VAL A 76 -1.79 8.34 19.07
C VAL A 76 -0.68 8.88 19.98
N HIS A 77 -0.50 10.20 19.95
CA HIS A 77 0.42 10.87 20.86
C HIS A 77 -0.35 11.36 22.09
N PRO A 78 0.09 11.04 23.32
CA PRO A 78 -0.65 11.39 24.55
C PRO A 78 -0.98 12.88 24.70
N ASN A 79 -0.12 13.75 24.21
CA ASN A 79 -0.30 15.21 24.30
C ASN A 79 -1.14 15.80 23.16
N PHE A 80 -1.43 15.01 22.10
CA PHE A 80 -2.11 15.50 20.90
C PHE A 80 -3.15 14.48 20.39
N PRO A 81 -4.04 13.96 21.26
CA PRO A 81 -5.03 12.95 20.84
C PRO A 81 -6.05 13.52 19.85
N ASP A 82 -6.27 14.82 19.88
CA ASP A 82 -7.17 15.56 18.99
C ASP A 82 -6.74 15.59 17.52
N LYS A 83 -5.50 15.20 17.22
CA LYS A 83 -5.04 15.03 15.83
C LYS A 83 -5.58 13.77 15.17
N HIS A 84 -6.16 12.86 15.94
CA HIS A 84 -6.77 11.63 15.47
C HIS A 84 -8.29 11.72 15.51
N ASP A 85 -8.94 10.87 14.74
CA ASP A 85 -10.36 10.59 14.91
C ASP A 85 -10.64 10.09 16.36
N PRO A 86 -11.72 10.55 17.02
CA PRO A 86 -11.96 10.23 18.44
C PRO A 86 -12.07 8.74 18.75
N THR A 87 -12.38 7.91 17.76
CA THR A 87 -12.63 6.47 17.94
C THR A 87 -11.51 5.58 17.39
N HIS A 88 -10.56 6.15 16.62
CA HIS A 88 -9.51 5.41 15.94
C HIS A 88 -8.12 5.91 16.37
N HIS A 89 -7.64 5.38 17.48
CA HIS A 89 -6.35 5.73 18.07
C HIS A 89 -5.35 4.57 17.92
N PRO A 90 -4.55 4.49 16.86
CA PRO A 90 -3.54 3.47 16.71
C PRO A 90 -2.52 3.52 17.84
N ILE A 91 -2.15 2.35 18.36
CA ILE A 91 -1.23 2.20 19.48
C ILE A 91 -0.01 1.39 19.02
N ILE A 92 1.18 1.82 19.42
CA ILE A 92 2.44 1.13 19.16
C ILE A 92 2.37 -0.29 19.69
N GLY A 93 2.84 -1.25 18.89
CA GLY A 93 2.91 -2.67 19.28
C GLY A 93 1.61 -3.45 19.19
N ARG A 94 0.50 -2.84 18.74
CA ARG A 94 -0.80 -3.53 18.59
C ARG A 94 -1.13 -3.95 17.16
N GLY A 95 -0.12 -4.15 16.34
CA GLY A 95 -0.26 -4.59 14.95
C GLY A 95 -0.29 -3.45 13.94
N PRO A 96 -0.25 -3.78 12.64
CA PRO A 96 -0.28 -2.81 11.57
C PRO A 96 -1.59 -2.03 11.54
N VAL A 97 -1.53 -0.90 10.86
CA VAL A 97 -2.63 0.07 10.75
C VAL A 97 -3.09 0.12 9.31
N THR A 98 -4.39 -0.04 9.08
CA THR A 98 -5.04 0.31 7.81
C THR A 98 -5.31 1.82 7.79
N LYS A 99 -4.79 2.53 6.80
CA LYS A 99 -4.93 3.98 6.70
C LYS A 99 -6.14 4.36 5.85
N ILE A 100 -7.03 5.20 6.38
CA ILE A 100 -8.25 5.65 5.70
C ILE A 100 -8.34 7.17 5.79
N ASN A 101 -8.69 7.82 4.69
CA ASN A 101 -8.91 9.26 4.66
C ASN A 101 -10.01 9.63 3.67
N GLY A 102 -10.99 10.43 4.09
CA GLY A 102 -12.13 10.87 3.28
C GLY A 102 -11.74 11.73 2.07
N ASN A 103 -10.60 12.40 2.11
CA ASN A 103 -10.05 13.20 1.01
C ASN A 103 -9.13 12.41 0.06
N GLN A 104 -9.13 11.07 0.17
CA GLN A 104 -8.29 10.18 -0.66
C GLN A 104 -6.79 10.50 -0.59
N ARG A 105 -6.32 10.91 0.60
CA ARG A 105 -4.89 11.07 0.88
C ARG A 105 -4.20 9.73 1.08
N TYR A 106 -4.97 8.67 1.24
CA TYR A 106 -4.60 7.27 1.15
C TYR A 106 -5.42 6.61 0.05
N ALA A 107 -4.84 5.64 -0.65
CA ALA A 107 -5.49 4.96 -1.76
C ALA A 107 -6.52 3.90 -1.32
N SER A 108 -6.62 3.65 -0.03
CA SER A 108 -7.50 2.62 0.54
C SER A 108 -8.96 2.82 0.19
N ASP A 109 -9.62 1.77 -0.26
CA ASP A 109 -11.06 1.67 -0.46
C ASP A 109 -11.63 0.44 0.27
N ALA A 110 -12.95 0.29 0.26
CA ALA A 110 -13.62 -0.79 0.99
C ALA A 110 -13.17 -2.19 0.52
N THR A 111 -12.93 -2.38 -0.77
CA THR A 111 -12.51 -3.66 -1.35
C THR A 111 -11.10 -4.02 -0.94
N THR A 112 -10.17 -3.07 -1.09
CA THR A 112 -8.75 -3.28 -0.77
C THR A 112 -8.52 -3.44 0.73
N VAL A 113 -9.27 -2.70 1.55
CA VAL A 113 -9.30 -2.86 3.01
C VAL A 113 -9.77 -4.26 3.40
N ALA A 114 -10.86 -4.74 2.80
CA ALA A 114 -11.39 -6.08 3.09
C ALA A 114 -10.39 -7.19 2.72
N LEU A 115 -9.69 -7.06 1.60
CA LEU A 115 -8.64 -8.00 1.19
C LEU A 115 -7.49 -8.05 2.20
N TRP A 116 -7.00 -6.88 2.61
CA TRP A 116 -5.91 -6.74 3.57
C TRP A 116 -6.28 -7.27 4.96
N GLU A 117 -7.39 -6.78 5.53
CA GLU A 117 -7.82 -7.18 6.86
C GLU A 117 -8.16 -8.69 6.89
N GLY A 118 -8.75 -9.23 5.82
CA GLY A 118 -8.98 -10.65 5.68
C GLY A 118 -7.68 -11.47 5.63
N ALA A 119 -6.64 -10.96 4.99
CA ALA A 119 -5.32 -11.61 5.00
C ALA A 119 -4.71 -11.61 6.40
N CYS A 120 -4.76 -10.48 7.11
CA CYS A 120 -4.29 -10.36 8.49
C CYS A 120 -5.05 -11.30 9.42
N GLN A 121 -6.37 -11.39 9.29
CA GLN A 121 -7.20 -12.31 10.09
C GLN A 121 -6.78 -13.78 9.88
N ARG A 122 -6.57 -14.19 8.62
CA ARG A 122 -6.09 -15.57 8.33
C ARG A 122 -4.69 -15.84 8.90
N ALA A 123 -3.87 -14.81 8.97
CA ALA A 123 -2.53 -14.91 9.57
C ALA A 123 -2.51 -14.77 11.09
N GLY A 124 -3.65 -14.52 11.75
CA GLY A 124 -3.71 -14.26 13.19
C GLY A 124 -3.05 -12.95 13.61
N VAL A 125 -2.91 -11.98 12.69
CA VAL A 125 -2.29 -10.68 12.94
C VAL A 125 -3.37 -9.67 13.29
N PRO A 126 -3.32 -9.03 14.47
CA PRO A 126 -4.27 -7.96 14.82
C PRO A 126 -4.05 -6.74 13.92
N VAL A 127 -5.13 -6.06 13.55
CA VAL A 127 -5.10 -4.85 12.71
C VAL A 127 -5.80 -3.72 13.43
N GLN A 128 -5.23 -2.54 13.31
CA GLN A 128 -5.82 -1.29 13.77
C GLN A 128 -6.25 -0.44 12.56
N ARG A 129 -7.05 0.59 12.79
CA ARG A 129 -7.42 1.57 11.76
C ARG A 129 -6.94 2.95 12.17
N PHE A 130 -6.40 3.67 11.22
CA PHE A 130 -6.16 5.11 11.28
C PHE A 130 -7.15 5.80 10.36
N VAL A 131 -8.00 6.62 10.94
CA VAL A 131 -8.88 7.51 10.19
C VAL A 131 -8.34 8.92 10.37
N GLY A 132 -7.88 9.52 9.28
CA GLY A 132 -7.33 10.88 9.32
C GLY A 132 -8.40 11.90 9.68
N ASN A 133 -8.11 12.79 10.62
CA ASN A 133 -8.92 13.97 10.83
C ASN A 133 -8.79 14.89 9.61
N ASN A 134 -9.91 15.28 8.99
CA ASN A 134 -9.89 16.08 7.76
C ASN A 134 -9.27 17.47 7.94
N ASP A 135 -9.25 17.99 9.16
CA ASP A 135 -8.65 19.27 9.49
C ASP A 135 -7.14 19.19 9.76
N VAL A 136 -6.60 17.96 9.82
CA VAL A 136 -5.16 17.72 10.02
C VAL A 136 -4.55 17.22 8.72
N PRO A 137 -3.53 17.91 8.19
CA PRO A 137 -2.81 17.44 7.01
C PRO A 137 -2.21 16.05 7.27
N CYS A 138 -2.53 15.12 6.40
CA CYS A 138 -1.95 13.78 6.41
C CYS A 138 -1.86 13.25 4.99
N GLY A 139 -1.12 12.19 4.79
CA GLY A 139 -1.05 11.54 3.50
C GLY A 139 0.10 10.54 3.42
N SER A 140 0.07 9.80 2.34
CA SER A 140 1.17 8.96 1.87
C SER A 140 1.49 9.37 0.44
N THR A 141 2.68 9.10 0.00
CA THR A 141 3.07 9.37 -1.38
C THR A 141 3.05 8.09 -2.22
N ILE A 142 3.51 6.96 -1.69
CA ILE A 142 3.71 5.70 -2.43
C ILE A 142 2.38 5.13 -2.93
N GLY A 143 1.42 4.91 -2.04
CA GLY A 143 0.14 4.28 -2.36
C GLY A 143 -0.68 5.10 -3.34
N PRO A 144 -1.03 6.36 -3.03
CA PRO A 144 -1.81 7.21 -3.93
C PRO A 144 -1.17 7.44 -5.29
N ILE A 145 0.15 7.63 -5.34
CA ILE A 145 0.89 7.81 -6.60
C ILE A 145 0.85 6.52 -7.44
N SER A 146 1.14 5.37 -6.83
CA SER A 146 1.13 4.08 -7.53
C SER A 146 -0.27 3.73 -8.03
N ALA A 147 -1.29 3.90 -7.20
CA ALA A 147 -2.69 3.66 -7.57
C ALA A 147 -3.13 4.55 -8.74
N THR A 148 -2.83 5.84 -8.68
CA THR A 148 -3.23 6.82 -9.71
C THR A 148 -2.53 6.56 -11.05
N ARG A 149 -1.26 6.20 -11.01
CA ARG A 149 -0.45 6.00 -12.22
C ARG A 149 -0.70 4.67 -12.91
N LEU A 150 -0.96 3.62 -12.15
CA LEU A 150 -1.04 2.26 -12.67
C LEU A 150 -2.48 1.72 -12.74
N GLY A 151 -3.42 2.37 -12.06
CA GLY A 151 -4.80 1.89 -11.97
C GLY A 151 -4.93 0.59 -11.17
N ILE A 152 -3.98 0.29 -10.28
CA ILE A 152 -4.00 -0.92 -9.46
C ILE A 152 -4.72 -0.62 -8.14
N PRO A 153 -5.78 -1.37 -7.79
CA PRO A 153 -6.43 -1.28 -6.48
C PRO A 153 -5.42 -1.40 -5.34
N THR A 154 -5.36 -0.40 -4.48
CA THR A 154 -4.29 -0.25 -3.49
C THR A 154 -4.85 -0.01 -2.10
N VAL A 155 -4.32 -0.70 -1.09
CA VAL A 155 -4.52 -0.38 0.32
C VAL A 155 -3.26 0.26 0.90
N ASP A 156 -3.41 1.36 1.61
CA ASP A 156 -2.33 1.96 2.39
C ASP A 156 -2.35 1.42 3.81
N VAL A 157 -1.22 0.88 4.22
CA VAL A 157 -1.02 0.33 5.56
C VAL A 157 0.24 0.91 6.19
N GLY A 158 0.39 0.77 7.49
CA GLY A 158 1.60 1.25 8.15
C GLY A 158 1.87 0.60 9.48
N VAL A 159 3.11 0.74 9.94
CA VAL A 159 3.52 0.37 11.29
C VAL A 159 3.38 1.63 12.16
N PRO A 160 2.60 1.58 13.26
CA PRO A 160 2.43 2.74 14.13
C PRO A 160 3.73 3.07 14.86
N MET A 161 4.16 4.32 14.77
CA MET A 161 5.34 4.89 15.42
C MET A 161 4.96 6.11 16.24
#